data_4f0dca1486acdfeb96258e3459b3e708
#
_entry.id   4f0dca1486acdfeb96258e3459b3e708
#
_cell.length_a   1.000
_cell.length_b   1.000
_cell.length_c   1.000
_cell.angle_alpha   90.00
_cell.angle_beta   90.00
_cell.angle_gamma   90.00
#
_symmetry.space_group_name_H-M   'P 1'
#
loop_
_entity.id
_entity.type
_entity.pdbx_description
1 polymer ?
#
loop_
_entity_poly.entity_id
_entity_poly.type
_entity_poly.pdbx_seq_one_letter_code
_entity_poly.pdbx_strand_id
1 'polypeptide(L)'
;MQNEAVRVLVVGVGNMGLSHALAYDKIEGFEIVGLCSRSIRGRNDLPAELASLPRYENVDEALAESRPDAVSINTYPNTHEEFCLKAFDAGCHVFVEKPLATTVEGAQAVVDKARATGKKLVIGYILRVHPAWKEFIARAQTLGKPLVMRMNLNQQSRGPAWNWHRNLMESLTPIVDCGVHYVDVMCQMTGAQPVRVHGVGAQLTDQTKVQNYGHLHVEFDDGSVGWYEAGWGPMMSEVAFFVKDVVGPKGCVSIVMPQEGQDHAASDDIDSHTKTNALLCHSSEI
;
A
#
# COMPACT_ATOMS: atom_id res chain seq x y z
N MET A 1 -1.92 26.75 -24.39
CA MET A 1 -2.35 26.99 -23.00
C MET A 1 -1.37 26.24 -22.16
N GLN A 2 -0.52 26.94 -21.38
CA GLN A 2 0.28 26.28 -20.35
C GLN A 2 -0.72 25.72 -19.34
N ASN A 3 -0.73 24.39 -19.13
CA ASN A 3 -1.48 23.82 -18.02
C ASN A 3 -0.85 24.37 -16.72
N GLU A 4 -1.64 25.06 -15.91
CA GLU A 4 -1.20 25.43 -14.56
C GLU A 4 -0.84 24.16 -13.78
N ALA A 5 0.22 24.22 -12.98
CA ALA A 5 0.64 23.10 -12.17
C ALA A 5 -0.44 22.74 -11.14
N VAL A 6 -0.64 21.46 -10.90
CA VAL A 6 -1.56 20.96 -9.86
C VAL A 6 -0.94 21.26 -8.49
N ARG A 7 -1.63 22.04 -7.68
CA ARG A 7 -1.20 22.45 -6.34
C ARG A 7 -1.50 21.35 -5.33
N VAL A 8 -0.45 20.74 -4.74
CA VAL A 8 -0.57 19.57 -3.86
C VAL A 8 -0.24 19.92 -2.42
N LEU A 9 -1.15 19.63 -1.51
CA LEU A 9 -0.89 19.59 -0.06
C LEU A 9 -0.51 18.17 0.35
N VAL A 10 0.64 17.98 1.00
CA VAL A 10 1.08 16.68 1.53
C VAL A 10 0.73 16.58 3.01
N VAL A 11 -0.14 15.65 3.36
CA VAL A 11 -0.60 15.38 4.74
C VAL A 11 0.00 14.07 5.24
N GLY A 12 0.71 14.14 6.38
CA GLY A 12 1.54 13.04 6.87
C GLY A 12 2.93 13.10 6.26
N VAL A 13 3.93 13.52 7.05
CA VAL A 13 5.33 13.72 6.61
C VAL A 13 6.25 12.71 7.30
N GLY A 14 5.81 11.45 7.35
CA GLY A 14 6.61 10.28 7.70
C GLY A 14 7.39 9.75 6.48
N ASN A 15 7.91 8.52 6.55
CA ASN A 15 8.69 7.93 5.45
C ASN A 15 7.95 7.97 4.10
N MET A 16 6.70 7.47 4.06
CA MET A 16 5.90 7.50 2.82
C MET A 16 5.60 8.92 2.35
N GLY A 17 5.19 9.81 3.27
CA GLY A 17 4.88 11.19 2.91
C GLY A 17 6.08 11.97 2.39
N LEU A 18 7.29 11.73 2.92
CA LEU A 18 8.51 12.29 2.37
C LEU A 18 8.81 11.75 0.97
N SER A 19 8.65 10.45 0.76
CA SER A 19 8.84 9.83 -0.57
C SER A 19 7.87 10.42 -1.59
N HIS A 20 6.60 10.60 -1.22
CA HIS A 20 5.60 11.25 -2.09
C HIS A 20 5.94 12.73 -2.35
N ALA A 21 6.30 13.49 -1.32
CA ALA A 21 6.68 14.89 -1.47
C ALA A 21 7.87 15.05 -2.42
N LEU A 22 8.93 14.27 -2.23
CA LEU A 22 10.10 14.27 -3.13
C LEU A 22 9.77 13.82 -4.56
N ALA A 23 8.76 12.96 -4.73
CA ALA A 23 8.28 12.60 -6.06
C ALA A 23 7.52 13.77 -6.72
N TYR A 24 6.61 14.42 -6.00
CA TYR A 24 5.90 15.60 -6.53
C TYR A 24 6.85 16.74 -6.88
N ASP A 25 7.91 16.96 -6.09
CA ASP A 25 8.92 17.99 -6.37
C ASP A 25 9.64 17.77 -7.71
N LYS A 26 9.79 16.49 -8.12
CA LYS A 26 10.48 16.11 -9.37
C LYS A 26 9.58 15.95 -10.58
N ILE A 27 8.27 15.81 -10.39
CA ILE A 27 7.33 15.58 -11.50
C ILE A 27 6.84 16.91 -12.03
N GLU A 28 7.13 17.18 -13.31
CA GLU A 28 6.62 18.36 -13.99
C GLU A 28 5.08 18.42 -13.94
N GLY A 29 4.53 19.60 -13.70
CA GLY A 29 3.08 19.82 -13.60
C GLY A 29 2.52 19.68 -12.19
N PHE A 30 3.36 19.48 -11.16
CA PHE A 30 2.97 19.57 -9.76
C PHE A 30 3.70 20.69 -9.02
N GLU A 31 3.03 21.30 -8.06
CA GLU A 31 3.57 22.29 -7.13
C GLU A 31 3.17 21.91 -5.70
N ILE A 32 4.14 21.70 -4.80
CA ILE A 32 3.83 21.44 -3.40
C ILE A 32 3.54 22.77 -2.70
N VAL A 33 2.30 22.94 -2.25
CA VAL A 33 1.85 24.18 -1.60
C VAL A 33 1.90 24.13 -0.08
N GLY A 34 2.24 23.00 0.50
CA GLY A 34 2.43 22.85 1.93
C GLY A 34 2.66 21.41 2.38
N LEU A 35 3.24 21.31 3.56
CA LEU A 35 3.47 20.06 4.29
C LEU A 35 2.68 20.11 5.61
N CYS A 36 1.84 19.12 5.87
CA CYS A 36 1.02 19.06 7.07
C CYS A 36 1.34 17.82 7.92
N SER A 37 1.78 18.01 9.16
CA SER A 37 1.96 16.94 10.15
C SER A 37 1.98 17.52 11.55
N ARG A 38 1.43 16.81 12.54
CA ARG A 38 1.28 17.27 13.95
C ARG A 38 2.52 17.84 14.62
N SER A 39 3.71 17.51 14.16
CA SER A 39 4.99 17.96 14.72
C SER A 39 5.92 18.59 13.67
N ILE A 40 5.38 19.04 12.56
CA ILE A 40 6.18 19.49 11.40
C ILE A 40 7.00 20.75 11.70
N ARG A 41 6.49 21.67 12.56
CA ARG A 41 7.19 22.93 12.87
C ARG A 41 8.50 22.71 13.62
N GLY A 42 8.57 21.64 14.41
CA GLY A 42 9.78 21.26 15.15
C GLY A 42 10.79 20.42 14.36
N ARG A 43 10.48 20.05 13.11
CA ARG A 43 11.37 19.20 12.30
C ARG A 43 12.47 19.99 11.62
N ASN A 44 13.72 19.57 11.89
CA ASN A 44 14.93 20.12 11.26
C ASN A 44 15.62 19.12 10.32
N ASP A 45 15.00 17.96 10.13
CA ASP A 45 15.52 16.80 9.36
C ASP A 45 14.83 16.64 8.00
N LEU A 46 14.12 17.68 7.54
CA LEU A 46 13.49 17.65 6.22
C LEU A 46 14.56 17.74 5.13
N PRO A 47 14.37 17.03 3.99
CA PRO A 47 15.18 17.21 2.80
C PRO A 47 15.25 18.69 2.37
N ALA A 48 16.40 19.10 1.81
CA ALA A 48 16.66 20.49 1.45
C ALA A 48 15.60 21.06 0.49
N GLU A 49 15.12 20.24 -0.43
CA GLU A 49 14.09 20.55 -1.43
C GLU A 49 12.75 20.93 -0.78
N LEU A 50 12.47 20.37 0.39
CA LEU A 50 11.21 20.55 1.11
C LEU A 50 11.32 21.55 2.28
N ALA A 51 12.53 21.98 2.61
CA ALA A 51 12.80 22.75 3.84
C ALA A 51 12.13 24.13 3.87
N SER A 52 11.95 24.76 2.70
CA SER A 52 11.35 26.11 2.55
C SER A 52 9.83 26.11 2.41
N LEU A 53 9.20 24.94 2.29
CA LEU A 53 7.76 24.82 2.07
C LEU A 53 6.95 25.27 3.31
N PRO A 54 5.74 25.84 3.12
CA PRO A 54 4.81 26.13 4.21
C PRO A 54 4.53 24.91 5.08
N ARG A 55 4.45 25.08 6.39
CA ARG A 55 4.31 24.00 7.37
C ARG A 55 3.08 24.20 8.23
N TYR A 56 2.21 23.18 8.27
CA TYR A 56 0.95 23.18 8.99
C TYR A 56 0.90 22.02 9.99
N GLU A 57 0.32 22.25 11.16
CA GLU A 57 0.11 21.23 12.18
C GLU A 57 -1.35 20.76 12.23
N ASN A 58 -2.24 21.47 11.53
CA ASN A 58 -3.66 21.18 11.43
C ASN A 58 -4.11 21.11 9.97
N VAL A 59 -4.90 20.08 9.62
CA VAL A 59 -5.35 19.85 8.24
C VAL A 59 -6.35 20.91 7.78
N ASP A 60 -7.25 21.37 8.65
CA ASP A 60 -8.25 22.37 8.31
C ASP A 60 -7.59 23.74 8.02
N GLU A 61 -6.58 24.13 8.84
CA GLU A 61 -5.75 25.31 8.59
C GLU A 61 -5.00 25.17 7.25
N ALA A 62 -4.37 24.02 7.02
CA ALA A 62 -3.63 23.75 5.80
C ALA A 62 -4.49 23.86 4.53
N LEU A 63 -5.69 23.28 4.55
CA LEU A 63 -6.64 23.35 3.44
C LEU A 63 -7.12 24.80 3.18
N ALA A 64 -7.45 25.54 4.23
CA ALA A 64 -7.96 26.90 4.13
C ALA A 64 -6.91 27.88 3.58
N GLU A 65 -5.66 27.79 4.05
CA GLU A 65 -4.59 28.72 3.69
C GLU A 65 -3.91 28.36 2.37
N SER A 66 -3.56 27.09 2.15
CA SER A 66 -2.84 26.68 0.93
C SER A 66 -3.74 26.53 -0.28
N ARG A 67 -5.05 26.31 -0.11
CA ARG A 67 -6.06 26.14 -1.19
C ARG A 67 -5.56 25.20 -2.27
N PRO A 68 -5.29 23.91 -1.95
CA PRO A 68 -4.72 22.98 -2.90
C PRO A 68 -5.76 22.48 -3.91
N ASP A 69 -5.31 22.05 -5.09
CA ASP A 69 -6.14 21.32 -6.07
C ASP A 69 -6.25 19.84 -5.69
N ALA A 70 -5.20 19.31 -5.06
CA ALA A 70 -5.11 17.92 -4.63
C ALA A 70 -4.46 17.79 -3.26
N VAL A 71 -4.87 16.76 -2.51
CA VAL A 71 -4.28 16.39 -1.22
C VAL A 71 -3.69 14.99 -1.31
N SER A 72 -2.43 14.84 -0.90
CA SER A 72 -1.76 13.55 -0.76
C SER A 72 -1.74 13.15 0.71
N ILE A 73 -2.53 12.14 1.08
CA ILE A 73 -2.73 11.68 2.46
C ILE A 73 -1.86 10.45 2.71
N ASN A 74 -0.85 10.59 3.58
CA ASN A 74 0.19 9.60 3.87
C ASN A 74 0.33 9.40 5.39
N THR A 75 -0.78 9.45 6.09
CA THR A 75 -0.88 9.33 7.54
C THR A 75 -1.10 7.88 7.97
N TYR A 76 -1.39 7.65 9.26
CA TYR A 76 -1.84 6.33 9.70
C TYR A 76 -3.28 6.05 9.23
N PRO A 77 -3.62 4.79 8.94
CA PRO A 77 -4.89 4.39 8.33
C PRO A 77 -6.15 4.86 9.06
N ASN A 78 -6.08 5.00 10.37
CA ASN A 78 -7.20 5.46 11.20
C ASN A 78 -7.61 6.93 10.99
N THR A 79 -6.82 7.68 10.21
CA THR A 79 -7.13 9.08 9.87
C THR A 79 -7.45 9.27 8.38
N HIS A 80 -7.33 8.24 7.56
CA HIS A 80 -7.52 8.33 6.12
C HIS A 80 -8.94 8.77 5.76
N GLU A 81 -9.96 8.14 6.35
CA GLU A 81 -11.37 8.49 6.12
C GLU A 81 -11.62 9.97 6.40
N GLU A 82 -11.30 10.45 7.62
CA GLU A 82 -11.51 11.83 8.03
C GLU A 82 -10.85 12.82 7.07
N PHE A 83 -9.58 12.60 6.73
CA PHE A 83 -8.84 13.54 5.89
C PHE A 83 -9.27 13.50 4.42
N CYS A 84 -9.69 12.33 3.92
CA CYS A 84 -10.30 12.23 2.59
C CYS A 84 -11.59 13.04 2.51
N LEU A 85 -12.49 12.89 3.49
CA LEU A 85 -13.75 13.62 3.52
C LEU A 85 -13.52 15.13 3.61
N LYS A 86 -12.62 15.61 4.47
CA LYS A 86 -12.25 17.02 4.57
C LYS A 86 -11.67 17.57 3.25
N ALA A 87 -10.80 16.82 2.60
CA ALA A 87 -10.22 17.20 1.32
C ALA A 87 -11.29 17.33 0.22
N PHE A 88 -12.24 16.39 0.13
CA PHE A 88 -13.35 16.47 -0.79
C PHE A 88 -14.30 17.64 -0.48
N ASP A 89 -14.58 17.93 0.80
CA ASP A 89 -15.38 19.08 1.22
C ASP A 89 -14.70 20.41 0.84
N ALA A 90 -13.37 20.45 0.88
CA ALA A 90 -12.59 21.59 0.39
C ALA A 90 -12.48 21.65 -1.15
N GLY A 91 -13.09 20.72 -1.89
CA GLY A 91 -13.10 20.70 -3.34
C GLY A 91 -11.81 20.17 -3.99
N CYS A 92 -11.01 19.40 -3.25
CA CYS A 92 -9.74 18.85 -3.72
C CYS A 92 -9.88 17.45 -4.33
N HIS A 93 -8.99 17.09 -5.23
CA HIS A 93 -8.70 15.71 -5.60
C HIS A 93 -7.93 15.03 -4.47
N VAL A 94 -8.01 13.71 -4.33
CA VAL A 94 -7.36 12.98 -3.25
C VAL A 94 -6.49 11.85 -3.80
N PHE A 95 -5.23 11.84 -3.39
CA PHE A 95 -4.42 10.63 -3.28
C PHE A 95 -4.39 10.22 -1.81
N VAL A 96 -4.57 8.94 -1.51
CA VAL A 96 -4.48 8.41 -0.15
C VAL A 96 -3.70 7.10 -0.14
N GLU A 97 -2.83 6.93 0.86
CA GLU A 97 -2.16 5.66 1.09
C GLU A 97 -3.16 4.55 1.46
N LYS A 98 -2.75 3.34 1.22
CA LYS A 98 -3.53 2.15 1.59
C LYS A 98 -3.41 1.86 3.11
N PRO A 99 -4.40 1.20 3.69
CA PRO A 99 -5.76 0.95 3.19
C PRO A 99 -6.58 2.24 3.15
N LEU A 100 -7.61 2.30 2.31
CA LEU A 100 -8.44 3.50 2.15
C LEU A 100 -9.08 3.97 3.47
N ALA A 101 -9.51 3.01 4.30
CA ALA A 101 -10.04 3.24 5.63
C ALA A 101 -9.82 1.98 6.49
N THR A 102 -10.13 2.06 7.78
CA THR A 102 -10.02 0.92 8.71
C THR A 102 -11.31 0.08 8.75
N THR A 103 -12.40 0.56 8.15
CA THR A 103 -13.69 -0.13 8.06
C THR A 103 -14.23 -0.10 6.64
N VAL A 104 -15.14 -1.02 6.32
CA VAL A 104 -15.83 -1.06 5.01
C VAL A 104 -16.73 0.15 4.85
N GLU A 105 -17.43 0.53 5.91
CA GLU A 105 -18.35 1.67 5.93
C GLU A 105 -17.59 2.99 5.67
N GLY A 106 -16.44 3.18 6.32
CA GLY A 106 -15.58 4.33 6.10
C GLY A 106 -15.02 4.38 4.68
N ALA A 107 -14.57 3.24 4.15
CA ALA A 107 -14.14 3.15 2.76
C ALA A 107 -15.26 3.50 1.78
N GLN A 108 -16.49 3.01 2.03
CA GLN A 108 -17.66 3.32 1.21
C GLN A 108 -18.01 4.81 1.27
N ALA A 109 -17.97 5.41 2.47
CA ALA A 109 -18.24 6.85 2.65
C ALA A 109 -17.26 7.71 1.84
N VAL A 110 -15.97 7.37 1.83
CA VAL A 110 -14.96 8.08 1.02
C VAL A 110 -15.23 7.94 -0.47
N VAL A 111 -15.56 6.74 -0.96
CA VAL A 111 -15.88 6.50 -2.38
C VAL A 111 -17.14 7.25 -2.79
N ASP A 112 -18.19 7.24 -1.97
CA ASP A 112 -19.44 7.93 -2.26
C ASP A 112 -19.23 9.45 -2.27
N LYS A 113 -18.42 9.98 -1.36
CA LYS A 113 -18.07 11.41 -1.34
C LYS A 113 -17.29 11.82 -2.59
N ALA A 114 -16.33 11.01 -3.02
CA ALA A 114 -15.57 11.25 -4.26
C ALA A 114 -16.53 11.32 -5.47
N ARG A 115 -17.48 10.40 -5.56
CA ARG A 115 -18.51 10.39 -6.62
C ARG A 115 -19.41 11.62 -6.56
N ALA A 116 -19.91 11.96 -5.37
CA ALA A 116 -20.80 13.08 -5.16
C ALA A 116 -20.16 14.43 -5.50
N THR A 117 -18.86 14.59 -5.23
CA THR A 117 -18.11 15.82 -5.54
C THR A 117 -17.53 15.86 -6.95
N GLY A 118 -17.56 14.73 -7.67
CA GLY A 118 -16.92 14.61 -9.00
C GLY A 118 -15.39 14.70 -8.95
N LYS A 119 -14.79 14.58 -7.78
CA LYS A 119 -13.34 14.64 -7.58
C LYS A 119 -12.69 13.27 -7.77
N LYS A 120 -11.44 13.27 -8.16
CA LYS A 120 -10.66 12.04 -8.33
C LYS A 120 -10.20 11.51 -6.97
N LEU A 121 -10.32 10.19 -6.81
CA LEU A 121 -9.75 9.44 -5.70
C LEU A 121 -8.74 8.44 -6.27
N VAL A 122 -7.50 8.52 -5.80
CA VAL A 122 -6.43 7.57 -6.13
C VAL A 122 -5.95 6.94 -4.83
N ILE A 123 -5.90 5.63 -4.78
CA ILE A 123 -5.42 4.87 -3.62
C ILE A 123 -4.03 4.31 -3.93
N GLY A 124 -3.13 4.32 -2.96
CA GLY A 124 -1.73 3.90 -3.06
C GLY A 124 -1.50 2.40 -3.29
N TYR A 125 -2.22 1.79 -4.23
CA TYR A 125 -1.99 0.39 -4.66
C TYR A 125 -0.77 0.31 -5.58
N ILE A 126 0.41 0.44 -5.00
CA ILE A 126 1.67 0.58 -5.76
C ILE A 126 1.94 -0.61 -6.70
N LEU A 127 1.50 -1.83 -6.33
CA LEU A 127 1.70 -3.02 -7.17
C LEU A 127 0.96 -2.94 -8.51
N ARG A 128 -0.10 -2.14 -8.61
CA ARG A 128 -0.81 -1.88 -9.89
C ARG A 128 0.05 -1.17 -10.92
N VAL A 129 1.00 -0.36 -10.47
CA VAL A 129 1.80 0.50 -11.34
C VAL A 129 3.27 0.09 -11.43
N HIS A 130 3.76 -0.74 -10.50
CA HIS A 130 5.14 -1.21 -10.51
C HIS A 130 5.42 -2.09 -11.74
N PRO A 131 6.45 -1.80 -12.56
CA PRO A 131 6.67 -2.47 -13.85
C PRO A 131 6.72 -3.99 -13.76
N ALA A 132 7.47 -4.55 -12.82
CA ALA A 132 7.61 -5.99 -12.67
C ALA A 132 6.31 -6.67 -12.19
N TRP A 133 5.52 -6.01 -11.35
CA TRP A 133 4.21 -6.53 -10.96
C TRP A 133 3.18 -6.49 -12.09
N LYS A 134 3.23 -5.45 -12.94
CA LYS A 134 2.41 -5.40 -14.16
C LYS A 134 2.71 -6.59 -15.08
N GLU A 135 3.99 -6.91 -15.26
CA GLU A 135 4.40 -8.07 -16.05
C GLU A 135 3.98 -9.38 -15.38
N PHE A 136 4.15 -9.53 -14.06
CA PHE A 136 3.71 -10.69 -13.30
C PHE A 136 2.19 -10.93 -13.44
N ILE A 137 1.38 -9.88 -13.29
CA ILE A 137 -0.08 -9.92 -13.49
C ILE A 137 -0.41 -10.32 -14.94
N ALA A 138 0.24 -9.70 -15.93
CA ALA A 138 0.02 -10.00 -17.34
C ALA A 138 0.35 -11.46 -17.66
N ARG A 139 1.45 -12.01 -17.15
CA ARG A 139 1.80 -13.43 -17.31
C ARG A 139 0.77 -14.35 -16.64
N ALA A 140 0.35 -14.05 -15.41
CA ALA A 140 -0.67 -14.83 -14.72
C ALA A 140 -1.98 -14.92 -15.52
N GLN A 141 -2.40 -13.83 -16.16
CA GLN A 141 -3.60 -13.78 -17.00
C GLN A 141 -3.54 -14.72 -18.21
N THR A 142 -2.35 -15.13 -18.69
CA THR A 142 -2.20 -16.04 -19.82
C THR A 142 -2.30 -17.52 -19.44
N LEU A 143 -2.26 -17.85 -18.14
CA LEU A 143 -2.20 -19.24 -17.65
C LEU A 143 -3.53 -20.01 -17.75
N GLY A 144 -4.59 -19.37 -18.22
CA GLY A 144 -5.95 -19.94 -18.24
C GLY A 144 -6.63 -19.83 -16.88
N LYS A 145 -7.78 -20.52 -16.74
CA LYS A 145 -8.61 -20.49 -15.54
C LYS A 145 -9.02 -21.92 -15.15
N PRO A 146 -9.19 -22.25 -13.85
CA PRO A 146 -8.99 -21.37 -12.70
C PRO A 146 -7.49 -21.12 -12.40
N LEU A 147 -7.20 -20.07 -11.62
CA LEU A 147 -5.85 -19.79 -11.09
C LEU A 147 -5.74 -20.25 -9.63
N VAL A 148 -4.57 -20.75 -9.26
CA VAL A 148 -4.15 -20.92 -7.86
C VAL A 148 -3.05 -19.89 -7.57
N MET A 149 -3.32 -18.96 -6.67
CA MET A 149 -2.43 -17.84 -6.34
C MET A 149 -1.92 -17.99 -4.91
N ARG A 150 -0.60 -18.03 -4.72
CA ARG A 150 0.04 -18.18 -3.42
C ARG A 150 0.98 -17.01 -3.17
N MET A 151 0.70 -16.23 -2.13
CA MET A 151 1.50 -15.05 -1.82
C MET A 151 1.68 -14.90 -0.32
N ASN A 152 2.83 -14.41 0.11
CA ASN A 152 3.04 -14.03 1.50
C ASN A 152 3.94 -12.81 1.63
N LEU A 153 3.91 -12.20 2.81
CA LEU A 153 4.89 -11.22 3.25
C LEU A 153 5.06 -11.32 4.77
N ASN A 154 5.98 -12.17 5.19
CA ASN A 154 6.35 -12.30 6.60
C ASN A 154 7.58 -11.44 6.87
N GLN A 155 7.45 -10.42 7.69
CA GLN A 155 8.53 -9.47 7.95
C GLN A 155 9.11 -9.69 9.34
N GLN A 156 10.38 -10.16 9.37
CA GLN A 156 11.14 -10.17 10.60
C GLN A 156 11.59 -8.74 10.91
N SER A 157 10.97 -8.11 11.88
CA SER A 157 11.27 -6.75 12.29
C SER A 157 11.85 -6.68 13.68
N ARG A 158 12.90 -5.85 13.86
CA ARG A 158 13.61 -5.63 15.12
C ARG A 158 13.88 -4.15 15.35
N GLY A 159 14.14 -3.76 16.59
CA GLY A 159 14.50 -2.38 16.92
C GLY A 159 13.50 -1.33 16.43
N PRO A 160 13.94 -0.29 15.70
CA PRO A 160 13.06 0.78 15.21
C PRO A 160 11.95 0.27 14.29
N ALA A 161 12.22 -0.70 13.42
CA ALA A 161 11.22 -1.31 12.53
C ALA A 161 10.14 -2.05 13.32
N TRP A 162 10.51 -2.77 14.38
CA TRP A 162 9.54 -3.40 15.28
C TRP A 162 8.68 -2.36 16.00
N ASN A 163 9.25 -1.26 16.46
CA ASN A 163 8.48 -0.17 17.06
C ASN A 163 7.47 0.42 16.08
N TRP A 164 7.86 0.61 14.83
CA TRP A 164 6.98 1.09 13.77
C TRP A 164 5.83 0.12 13.48
N HIS A 165 6.12 -1.18 13.32
CA HIS A 165 5.09 -2.21 13.14
C HIS A 165 4.12 -2.27 14.31
N ARG A 166 4.61 -2.18 15.56
CA ARG A 166 3.73 -2.14 16.73
C ARG A 166 2.78 -0.94 16.71
N ASN A 167 3.26 0.22 16.29
CA ASN A 167 2.41 1.40 16.16
C ASN A 167 1.33 1.22 15.08
N LEU A 168 1.62 0.57 13.97
CA LEU A 168 0.60 0.21 12.97
C LEU A 168 -0.42 -0.76 13.56
N MET A 169 0.03 -1.75 14.34
CA MET A 169 -0.82 -2.74 15.00
C MET A 169 -1.64 -2.20 16.20
N GLU A 170 -1.60 -0.91 16.48
CA GLU A 170 -2.62 -0.28 17.33
C GLU A 170 -4.01 -0.28 16.66
N SER A 171 -4.08 -0.32 15.34
CA SER A 171 -5.33 -0.23 14.56
C SER A 171 -5.54 -1.33 13.52
N LEU A 172 -4.47 -1.95 13.01
CA LEU A 172 -4.55 -2.91 11.91
C LEU A 172 -3.64 -4.11 12.14
N THR A 173 -4.10 -5.27 11.69
CA THR A 173 -3.28 -6.48 11.61
C THR A 173 -2.40 -6.47 10.33
N PRO A 174 -1.26 -7.19 10.31
CA PRO A 174 -0.44 -7.34 9.12
C PRO A 174 -1.21 -7.86 7.91
N ILE A 175 -2.17 -8.76 8.16
CA ILE A 175 -2.99 -9.36 7.10
C ILE A 175 -3.89 -8.32 6.41
N VAL A 176 -4.29 -7.27 7.10
CA VAL A 176 -5.06 -6.17 6.51
C VAL A 176 -4.12 -5.16 5.87
N ASP A 177 -3.11 -4.67 6.58
CA ASP A 177 -2.23 -3.62 6.08
C ASP A 177 -1.49 -4.00 4.79
N CYS A 178 -0.91 -5.21 4.76
CA CYS A 178 -0.22 -5.73 3.58
C CYS A 178 -1.18 -6.43 2.61
N GLY A 179 -2.19 -7.16 3.13
CA GLY A 179 -3.08 -8.00 2.35
C GLY A 179 -3.91 -7.26 1.33
N VAL A 180 -4.23 -5.99 1.56
CA VAL A 180 -4.96 -5.15 0.58
C VAL A 180 -4.25 -5.09 -0.77
N HIS A 181 -2.91 -5.09 -0.79
CA HIS A 181 -2.14 -5.14 -2.05
C HIS A 181 -2.29 -6.49 -2.76
N TYR A 182 -2.22 -7.58 -2.02
CA TYR A 182 -2.19 -8.92 -2.61
C TYR A 182 -3.57 -9.40 -3.05
N VAL A 183 -4.60 -9.10 -2.27
CA VAL A 183 -5.99 -9.36 -2.68
C VAL A 183 -6.35 -8.54 -3.92
N ASP A 184 -5.91 -7.28 -3.99
CA ASP A 184 -6.06 -6.45 -5.17
C ASP A 184 -5.38 -7.05 -6.41
N VAL A 185 -4.15 -7.54 -6.27
CA VAL A 185 -3.42 -8.22 -7.35
C VAL A 185 -4.13 -9.49 -7.78
N MET A 186 -4.64 -10.30 -6.85
CA MET A 186 -5.43 -11.48 -7.16
C MET A 186 -6.69 -11.14 -7.98
N CYS A 187 -7.38 -10.07 -7.61
CA CYS A 187 -8.52 -9.57 -8.39
C CYS A 187 -8.11 -9.14 -9.82
N GLN A 188 -6.94 -8.52 -9.98
CA GLN A 188 -6.45 -8.14 -11.30
C GLN A 188 -6.02 -9.35 -12.14
N MET A 189 -5.38 -10.36 -11.55
CA MET A 189 -4.96 -11.57 -12.23
C MET A 189 -6.17 -12.40 -12.73
N THR A 190 -7.20 -12.50 -11.89
CA THR A 190 -8.41 -13.25 -12.22
C THR A 190 -9.37 -12.43 -13.08
N GLY A 191 -9.50 -11.14 -12.87
CA GLY A 191 -10.61 -10.34 -13.40
C GLY A 191 -11.98 -10.75 -12.83
N ALA A 192 -12.00 -11.63 -11.82
CA ALA A 192 -13.16 -12.22 -11.18
C ALA A 192 -13.48 -11.54 -9.84
N GLN A 193 -14.66 -11.82 -9.30
CA GLN A 193 -15.08 -11.29 -8.01
C GLN A 193 -14.77 -12.28 -6.87
N PRO A 194 -14.22 -11.84 -5.74
CA PRO A 194 -14.11 -12.68 -4.56
C PRO A 194 -15.50 -12.98 -4.00
N VAL A 195 -15.83 -14.26 -3.78
CA VAL A 195 -17.14 -14.73 -3.32
C VAL A 195 -17.11 -15.33 -1.93
N ARG A 196 -15.96 -15.80 -1.48
CA ARG A 196 -15.76 -16.33 -0.13
C ARG A 196 -14.37 -16.04 0.38
N VAL A 197 -14.27 -15.67 1.66
CA VAL A 197 -13.00 -15.51 2.35
C VAL A 197 -13.03 -16.30 3.65
N HIS A 198 -11.94 -17.03 3.93
CA HIS A 198 -11.70 -17.69 5.20
C HIS A 198 -10.34 -17.23 5.73
N GLY A 199 -10.32 -16.67 6.95
CA GLY A 199 -9.11 -16.15 7.57
C GLY A 199 -8.87 -16.77 8.94
N VAL A 200 -7.60 -16.97 9.27
CA VAL A 200 -7.13 -17.37 10.60
C VAL A 200 -6.00 -16.47 11.02
N GLY A 201 -5.90 -16.20 12.32
CA GLY A 201 -4.81 -15.40 12.86
C GLY A 201 -4.31 -15.94 14.19
N ALA A 202 -3.11 -15.53 14.54
CA ALA A 202 -2.47 -15.84 15.80
C ALA A 202 -1.81 -14.60 16.41
N GLN A 203 -1.86 -14.49 17.73
CA GLN A 203 -1.10 -13.49 18.47
C GLN A 203 0.14 -14.17 19.06
N LEU A 204 1.31 -13.91 18.48
CA LEU A 204 2.58 -14.54 18.84
C LEU A 204 3.37 -13.72 19.87
N THR A 205 2.83 -12.59 20.34
CA THR A 205 3.45 -11.71 21.32
C THR A 205 2.38 -10.95 22.10
N ASP A 206 2.67 -10.62 23.34
CA ASP A 206 1.86 -9.73 24.21
C ASP A 206 2.14 -8.24 23.98
N GLN A 207 3.12 -7.90 23.15
CA GLN A 207 3.50 -6.51 22.84
C GLN A 207 2.58 -5.82 21.86
N THR A 208 1.57 -6.52 21.33
CA THR A 208 0.61 -5.98 20.35
C THR A 208 -0.82 -6.17 20.85
N LYS A 209 -1.72 -5.25 20.50
CA LYS A 209 -3.14 -5.33 20.85
C LYS A 209 -3.93 -6.27 19.93
N VAL A 210 -3.42 -6.49 18.73
CA VAL A 210 -4.03 -7.33 17.70
C VAL A 210 -3.12 -8.47 17.31
N GLN A 211 -3.66 -9.44 16.61
CA GLN A 211 -2.91 -10.55 16.04
C GLN A 211 -1.79 -10.03 15.13
N ASN A 212 -0.57 -10.48 15.37
CA ASN A 212 0.61 -10.10 14.59
C ASN A 212 0.98 -11.11 13.49
N TYR A 213 0.17 -12.15 13.33
CA TYR A 213 0.23 -13.16 12.27
C TYR A 213 -1.19 -13.48 11.77
N GLY A 214 -1.33 -13.71 10.48
CA GLY A 214 -2.56 -14.20 9.89
C GLY A 214 -2.38 -14.74 8.48
N HIS A 215 -3.30 -15.58 8.06
CA HIS A 215 -3.44 -15.96 6.66
C HIS A 215 -4.92 -16.04 6.28
N LEU A 216 -5.17 -15.91 5.00
CA LEU A 216 -6.50 -16.00 4.43
C LEU A 216 -6.50 -16.82 3.13
N HIS A 217 -7.64 -17.42 2.87
CA HIS A 217 -7.98 -18.02 1.58
C HIS A 217 -9.12 -17.23 0.96
N VAL A 218 -9.03 -16.98 -0.34
CA VAL A 218 -10.05 -16.27 -1.12
C VAL A 218 -10.51 -17.20 -2.24
N GLU A 219 -11.81 -17.36 -2.40
CA GLU A 219 -12.43 -18.04 -3.53
C GLU A 219 -13.07 -17.00 -4.45
N PHE A 220 -12.91 -17.18 -5.74
CA PHE A 220 -13.44 -16.29 -6.78
C PHE A 220 -14.55 -16.99 -7.58
N ASP A 221 -15.43 -16.20 -8.20
CA ASP A 221 -16.58 -16.70 -8.96
C ASP A 221 -16.20 -17.45 -10.26
N ASP A 222 -14.95 -17.34 -10.72
CA ASP A 222 -14.40 -18.11 -11.84
C ASP A 222 -13.75 -19.43 -11.40
N GLY A 223 -13.86 -19.82 -10.13
CA GLY A 223 -13.26 -21.00 -9.53
C GLY A 223 -11.79 -20.85 -9.13
N SER A 224 -11.20 -19.68 -9.36
CA SER A 224 -9.84 -19.38 -8.89
C SER A 224 -9.78 -19.29 -7.36
N VAL A 225 -8.61 -19.62 -6.79
CA VAL A 225 -8.37 -19.57 -5.35
C VAL A 225 -7.07 -18.82 -5.05
N GLY A 226 -7.09 -18.01 -3.99
CA GLY A 226 -5.94 -17.29 -3.51
C GLY A 226 -5.61 -17.65 -2.06
N TRP A 227 -4.32 -17.70 -1.74
CA TRP A 227 -3.81 -17.77 -0.38
C TRP A 227 -2.88 -16.60 -0.14
N TYR A 228 -3.07 -15.92 0.98
CA TYR A 228 -2.18 -14.86 1.42
C TYR A 228 -1.87 -15.00 2.90
N GLU A 229 -0.60 -14.77 3.26
CA GLU A 229 -0.08 -14.83 4.62
C GLU A 229 0.74 -13.60 4.93
N ALA A 230 0.57 -13.04 6.14
CA ALA A 230 1.38 -11.96 6.66
C ALA A 230 1.64 -12.12 8.15
N GLY A 231 2.86 -11.80 8.55
CA GLY A 231 3.26 -11.76 9.95
C GLY A 231 4.34 -10.73 10.19
N TRP A 232 4.27 -10.02 11.33
CA TRP A 232 5.27 -9.04 11.75
C TRP A 232 5.84 -9.37 13.12
N GLY A 233 7.14 -9.25 13.22
CA GLY A 233 7.81 -9.35 14.51
C GLY A 233 9.17 -10.01 14.47
N PRO A 234 9.93 -9.93 15.57
CA PRO A 234 11.26 -10.51 15.64
C PRO A 234 11.27 -12.05 15.57
N MET A 235 10.08 -12.69 15.74
CA MET A 235 9.90 -14.14 15.68
C MET A 235 9.63 -14.67 14.26
N MET A 236 9.44 -13.78 13.26
CA MET A 236 9.17 -14.22 11.88
C MET A 236 10.41 -14.86 11.26
N SER A 237 10.17 -15.81 10.34
CA SER A 237 11.23 -16.52 9.63
C SER A 237 11.88 -15.63 8.56
N GLU A 238 13.21 -15.60 8.52
CA GLU A 238 13.97 -14.94 7.45
C GLU A 238 14.00 -15.77 6.15
N VAL A 239 13.67 -17.06 6.23
CA VAL A 239 13.71 -17.97 5.08
C VAL A 239 12.37 -18.05 4.38
N ALA A 240 11.27 -18.15 5.13
CA ALA A 240 9.91 -18.32 4.60
C ALA A 240 9.15 -16.98 4.47
N PHE A 241 9.85 -15.89 4.14
CA PHE A 241 9.24 -14.56 4.10
C PHE A 241 8.64 -14.19 2.74
N PHE A 242 8.97 -14.92 1.68
CA PHE A 242 8.63 -14.52 0.33
C PHE A 242 8.17 -15.69 -0.55
N VAL A 243 6.88 -15.74 -0.85
CA VAL A 243 6.29 -16.57 -1.90
C VAL A 243 5.41 -15.68 -2.77
N LYS A 244 5.62 -15.68 -4.07
CA LYS A 244 4.80 -15.01 -5.07
C LYS A 244 4.70 -15.94 -6.27
N ASP A 245 3.63 -16.70 -6.32
CA ASP A 245 3.48 -17.81 -7.26
C ASP A 245 2.03 -17.95 -7.74
N VAL A 246 1.86 -18.17 -9.03
CA VAL A 246 0.57 -18.36 -9.66
C VAL A 246 0.62 -19.55 -10.60
N VAL A 247 -0.32 -20.46 -10.43
CA VAL A 247 -0.46 -21.67 -11.24
C VAL A 247 -1.82 -21.64 -11.95
N GLY A 248 -1.84 -22.01 -13.20
CA GLY A 248 -3.05 -22.20 -14.00
C GLY A 248 -2.95 -23.41 -14.91
N PRO A 249 -4.00 -23.72 -15.67
CA PRO A 249 -4.01 -24.90 -16.56
C PRO A 249 -2.88 -24.92 -17.59
N LYS A 250 -2.37 -23.76 -18.00
CA LYS A 250 -1.33 -23.64 -19.03
C LYS A 250 0.09 -23.50 -18.48
N GLY A 251 0.29 -23.60 -17.16
CA GLY A 251 1.60 -23.50 -16.54
C GLY A 251 1.61 -22.67 -15.27
N CYS A 252 2.76 -22.08 -14.95
CA CYS A 252 2.89 -21.22 -13.78
C CYS A 252 3.84 -20.05 -14.02
N VAL A 253 3.71 -19.04 -13.18
CA VAL A 253 4.65 -17.91 -13.09
C VAL A 253 4.95 -17.62 -11.63
N SER A 254 6.25 -17.40 -11.32
CA SER A 254 6.71 -17.13 -9.97
C SER A 254 7.67 -15.95 -9.98
N ILE A 255 7.63 -15.11 -8.94
CA ILE A 255 8.70 -14.16 -8.67
C ILE A 255 9.80 -14.88 -7.91
N VAL A 256 11.02 -14.85 -8.45
CA VAL A 256 12.19 -15.51 -7.85
C VAL A 256 13.13 -14.45 -7.29
N MET A 257 13.58 -14.66 -6.05
CA MET A 257 14.63 -13.85 -5.45
C MET A 257 16.00 -14.41 -5.80
N PRO A 258 17.06 -13.60 -5.98
CA PRO A 258 18.40 -14.08 -6.26
C PRO A 258 18.92 -14.95 -5.12
N GLN A 259 19.66 -16.00 -5.48
CA GLN A 259 20.18 -16.98 -4.52
C GLN A 259 21.50 -16.59 -3.85
N GLU A 260 22.23 -15.56 -4.33
CA GLU A 260 23.58 -15.28 -3.84
C GLU A 260 23.81 -13.82 -3.43
N GLY A 261 24.41 -13.64 -2.25
CA GLY A 261 25.23 -12.47 -1.88
C GLY A 261 24.48 -11.18 -1.59
N GLN A 262 23.18 -11.19 -1.51
CA GLN A 262 22.47 -10.04 -1.02
C GLN A 262 22.43 -10.12 0.51
N ASP A 263 22.89 -9.03 1.15
CA ASP A 263 22.31 -8.63 2.40
C ASP A 263 20.83 -9.00 2.32
N HIS A 264 20.37 -9.85 3.24
CA HIS A 264 18.94 -10.03 3.50
C HIS A 264 18.46 -8.65 3.92
N ALA A 265 18.28 -7.78 2.91
CA ALA A 265 17.78 -6.44 3.09
C ALA A 265 16.55 -6.64 3.93
N ALA A 266 16.62 -6.11 5.11
CA ALA A 266 15.72 -6.42 6.18
C ALA A 266 14.31 -6.49 5.61
N SER A 267 13.59 -7.54 5.92
CA SER A 267 12.23 -7.76 5.41
C SER A 267 11.28 -6.61 5.76
N ASP A 268 11.77 -5.66 6.57
CA ASP A 268 11.14 -4.41 6.99
C ASP A 268 11.42 -3.20 6.07
N ASP A 269 12.20 -3.39 4.98
CA ASP A 269 12.40 -2.35 3.98
C ASP A 269 11.06 -2.02 3.29
N ILE A 270 10.82 -0.73 3.08
CA ILE A 270 9.64 -0.20 2.38
C ILE A 270 9.49 -0.82 0.98
N ASP A 271 10.60 -1.21 0.35
CA ASP A 271 10.63 -1.83 -0.95
C ASP A 271 10.36 -3.34 -0.91
N SER A 272 10.17 -3.95 0.27
CA SER A 272 9.94 -5.40 0.40
C SER A 272 8.74 -5.90 -0.41
N HIS A 273 7.71 -5.07 -0.59
CA HIS A 273 6.55 -5.37 -1.45
C HIS A 273 6.89 -5.40 -2.94
N THR A 274 7.82 -4.57 -3.39
CA THR A 274 8.12 -4.35 -4.80
C THR A 274 9.32 -5.16 -5.28
N LYS A 275 10.07 -5.79 -4.37
CA LYS A 275 11.23 -6.62 -4.74
C LYS A 275 10.83 -7.72 -5.72
N THR A 276 11.34 -7.59 -6.94
CA THR A 276 11.09 -8.51 -8.05
C THR A 276 12.37 -8.59 -8.86
N ASN A 277 13.12 -9.68 -8.70
CA ASN A 277 14.40 -9.80 -9.42
C ASN A 277 14.26 -10.52 -10.75
N ALA A 278 13.44 -11.57 -10.79
CA ALA A 278 13.16 -12.31 -12.01
C ALA A 278 11.78 -12.96 -11.96
N LEU A 279 11.20 -13.15 -13.12
CA LEU A 279 10.00 -13.97 -13.31
C LEU A 279 10.42 -15.30 -13.90
N LEU A 280 10.09 -16.40 -13.23
CA LEU A 280 10.23 -17.77 -13.74
C LEU A 280 8.87 -18.20 -14.27
N CYS A 281 8.85 -18.57 -15.55
CA CYS A 281 7.65 -19.06 -16.21
C CYS A 281 7.85 -20.52 -16.64
N HIS A 282 6.87 -21.38 -16.37
CA HIS A 282 6.80 -22.73 -16.89
C HIS A 282 5.55 -22.88 -17.74
N SER A 283 5.69 -23.44 -18.94
CA SER A 283 4.57 -23.85 -19.79
C SER A 283 4.17 -25.30 -19.50
N SER A 284 2.87 -25.58 -19.52
CA SER A 284 2.37 -26.96 -19.49
C SER A 284 2.40 -27.65 -20.86
N GLU A 285 2.74 -26.92 -21.92
CA GLU A 285 2.97 -27.51 -23.24
C GLU A 285 4.30 -28.27 -23.22
N ILE A 286 4.23 -29.59 -23.34
CA ILE A 286 5.36 -30.51 -23.48
C ILE A 286 5.70 -30.67 -24.97
#